data_00fec3f8891d978cc8abeed2041db834
#
_entry.id   00fec3f8891d978cc8abeed2041db834
#
_cell.length_a   1.000
_cell.length_b   1.000
_cell.length_c   1.000
_cell.angle_alpha   90.00
_cell.angle_beta   90.00
_cell.angle_gamma   90.00
#
_symmetry.space_group_name_H-M   'P 1'
#
loop_
_entity.id
_entity.type
_entity.pdbx_description
1 polymer ?
#
loop_
_entity_poly.entity_id
_entity_poly.type
_entity_poly.pdbx_seq_one_letter_code
_entity_poly.pdbx_strand_id
1 'polypeptide(L)'
;MTNALEFLPTQLPYSPAVLKHQSYHGWVIEYYAYNPVTGTRERVRTNLNEVKKRFRTTMEFRSYANQMVCAINAKLFSGWTPFMSTTSVRQYETVKSVADKYIKEKTREKLSASTLQNYRSVCTLIINWLESKKFKNLEMKNFTKTLAIQFMDWVFNDHTFTAPKEGSAKKYGRAIHHEEKHIGANRYNNILKQCRAFFSWSLQKEYCEINPFADLKLKKKEEKRRTLASAEDRMKIREYFMKKNPQYMIVCELVYNALIRPVEISRIKVGQVDLANKVIHLDAGQTKNGYARDSVLSDELIQILAEDLAPGYPNDFFLIGPKFRPGKEAISTRMYAKEWDKMRNATGIDKTIQLYSLRDGGLTGLFDNGLDAKTVMKAADHHDLNITTQYVRKHADKDLVEKLNKHAAKF
;
A
#
# COMPACT_ATOMS: atom_id res chain seq x y z
N MET A 1 -18.50 61.95 -3.86
CA MET A 1 -17.99 61.27 -5.07
C MET A 1 -16.52 61.61 -5.17
N THR A 2 -15.67 60.86 -4.56
CA THR A 2 -14.21 61.01 -4.54
C THR A 2 -13.63 60.14 -5.67
N ASN A 3 -12.87 60.80 -6.55
CA ASN A 3 -12.29 60.25 -7.77
C ASN A 3 -11.44 59.01 -7.53
N ALA A 4 -11.91 57.86 -8.02
CA ALA A 4 -11.20 56.57 -8.03
C ALA A 4 -10.19 56.44 -9.22
N LEU A 5 -9.72 57.56 -9.77
CA LEU A 5 -8.86 57.60 -10.98
C LEU A 5 -7.39 57.97 -10.73
N GLU A 6 -6.94 58.12 -9.46
CA GLU A 6 -5.60 58.64 -9.18
C GLU A 6 -4.51 57.60 -8.89
N PHE A 7 -4.75 56.28 -9.04
CA PHE A 7 -3.71 55.27 -8.86
C PHE A 7 -3.58 54.25 -10.02
N LEU A 8 -3.42 54.77 -11.23
CA LEU A 8 -2.81 53.95 -12.28
C LEU A 8 -1.28 54.08 -12.15
N PRO A 9 -0.55 53.01 -11.81
CA PRO A 9 0.91 53.09 -11.78
C PRO A 9 1.40 53.46 -13.19
N THR A 10 2.14 54.55 -13.30
CA THR A 10 2.71 55.07 -14.56
C THR A 10 3.74 54.11 -15.21
N GLN A 11 4.04 52.98 -14.59
CA GLN A 11 4.89 51.91 -15.14
C GLN A 11 4.31 50.52 -14.83
N LEU A 12 4.27 49.69 -15.86
CA LEU A 12 3.92 48.28 -15.69
C LEU A 12 4.83 47.62 -14.62
N PRO A 13 4.29 46.71 -13.76
CA PRO A 13 5.07 46.07 -12.73
C PRO A 13 6.13 45.09 -13.30
N TYR A 14 6.26 44.97 -14.58
CA TYR A 14 7.22 44.11 -15.28
C TYR A 14 7.69 44.75 -16.59
N SER A 15 8.82 44.26 -17.12
CA SER A 15 9.16 44.43 -18.54
C SER A 15 9.05 43.10 -19.27
N PRO A 16 8.60 43.06 -20.53
CA PRO A 16 8.45 41.84 -21.28
C PRO A 16 9.72 41.02 -21.33
N ALA A 17 9.55 39.68 -21.25
CA ALA A 17 10.63 38.74 -21.46
C ALA A 17 11.12 38.80 -22.90
N VAL A 18 12.42 38.79 -23.08
CA VAL A 18 13.10 38.79 -24.39
C VAL A 18 14.18 37.71 -24.44
N LEU A 19 14.30 37.05 -25.58
CA LEU A 19 15.39 36.15 -25.87
C LEU A 19 16.61 36.94 -26.32
N LYS A 20 17.74 36.80 -25.62
CA LYS A 20 19.02 37.45 -25.95
C LYS A 20 20.11 36.37 -26.17
N HIS A 21 21.03 36.69 -27.07
CA HIS A 21 22.30 35.97 -27.21
C HIS A 21 23.43 36.92 -26.82
N GLN A 22 24.17 36.58 -25.80
CA GLN A 22 25.27 37.38 -25.27
C GLN A 22 26.58 36.63 -25.44
N SER A 23 27.65 37.30 -25.83
CA SER A 23 28.95 36.67 -26.10
C SER A 23 29.51 35.88 -24.91
N TYR A 24 29.32 36.35 -23.69
CA TYR A 24 29.82 35.69 -22.47
C TYR A 24 28.82 34.71 -21.83
N HIS A 25 27.51 34.93 -21.97
CA HIS A 25 26.48 34.17 -21.29
C HIS A 25 25.68 33.22 -22.19
N GLY A 26 25.92 33.29 -23.52
CA GLY A 26 25.17 32.52 -24.49
C GLY A 26 23.70 32.93 -24.60
N TRP A 27 22.80 31.95 -24.72
CA TRP A 27 21.36 32.20 -24.87
C TRP A 27 20.68 32.35 -23.51
N VAL A 28 20.01 33.48 -23.31
CA VAL A 28 19.30 33.82 -22.08
C VAL A 28 17.93 34.43 -22.39
N ILE A 29 16.92 34.09 -21.59
CA ILE A 29 15.67 34.85 -21.50
C ILE A 29 15.82 35.84 -20.36
N GLU A 30 15.58 37.10 -20.61
CA GLU A 30 15.73 38.18 -19.66
C GLU A 30 14.46 39.02 -19.58
N TYR A 31 14.05 39.37 -18.37
CA TYR A 31 12.93 40.26 -18.08
C TYR A 31 13.11 40.89 -16.70
N TYR A 32 12.28 41.91 -16.40
CA TYR A 32 12.17 42.47 -15.05
C TYR A 32 10.77 42.19 -14.51
N ALA A 33 10.67 41.82 -13.24
CA ALA A 33 9.41 41.59 -12.56
C ALA A 33 9.43 42.26 -11.17
N TYR A 34 8.28 42.66 -10.68
CA TYR A 34 8.12 43.23 -9.36
C TYR A 34 8.32 42.15 -8.30
N ASN A 35 9.23 42.41 -7.35
CA ASN A 35 9.45 41.57 -6.19
C ASN A 35 8.67 42.16 -5.00
N PRO A 36 7.59 41.52 -4.53
CA PRO A 36 6.78 42.02 -3.43
C PRO A 36 7.50 42.03 -2.08
N VAL A 37 8.60 41.27 -1.95
CA VAL A 37 9.42 41.24 -0.71
C VAL A 37 10.31 42.48 -0.61
N THR A 38 10.95 42.86 -1.71
CA THR A 38 11.86 44.03 -1.76
C THR A 38 11.15 45.33 -2.17
N GLY A 39 9.91 45.26 -2.70
CA GLY A 39 9.17 46.42 -3.19
C GLY A 39 9.72 47.02 -4.48
N THR A 40 10.64 46.33 -5.17
CA THR A 40 11.34 46.84 -6.36
C THR A 40 11.20 45.91 -7.56
N ARG A 41 11.51 46.41 -8.75
CA ARG A 41 11.60 45.60 -9.98
C ARG A 41 12.98 45.01 -10.06
N GLU A 42 13.04 43.67 -10.06
CA GLU A 42 14.27 42.93 -10.13
C GLU A 42 14.45 42.25 -11.49
N ARG A 43 15.69 42.09 -11.87
CA ARG A 43 16.08 41.44 -13.12
C ARG A 43 16.08 39.96 -12.97
N VAL A 44 15.39 39.25 -13.86
CA VAL A 44 15.37 37.81 -13.94
C VAL A 44 16.05 37.35 -15.23
N ARG A 45 16.97 36.39 -15.08
CA ARG A 45 17.69 35.76 -16.19
C ARG A 45 17.57 34.25 -16.10
N THR A 46 17.17 33.63 -17.20
CA THR A 46 17.13 32.17 -17.37
C THR A 46 18.13 31.78 -18.45
N ASN A 47 19.16 31.04 -18.09
CA ASN A 47 20.16 30.53 -19.04
C ASN A 47 19.58 29.32 -19.81
N LEU A 48 19.69 29.31 -21.13
CA LEU A 48 19.17 28.29 -22.02
C LEU A 48 20.26 27.44 -22.69
N ASN A 49 21.53 27.57 -22.31
CA ASN A 49 22.63 26.88 -22.98
C ASN A 49 22.51 25.34 -22.87
N GLU A 50 22.09 24.81 -21.71
CA GLU A 50 21.83 23.38 -21.54
C GLU A 50 20.59 22.92 -22.33
N VAL A 51 19.60 23.76 -22.43
CA VAL A 51 18.40 23.47 -23.24
C VAL A 51 18.75 23.43 -24.72
N LYS A 52 19.62 24.36 -25.18
CA LYS A 52 20.10 24.41 -26.58
C LYS A 52 20.72 23.08 -27.01
N LYS A 53 21.46 22.39 -26.16
CA LYS A 53 22.09 21.10 -26.46
C LYS A 53 21.11 20.00 -26.86
N ARG A 54 19.82 20.17 -26.57
CA ARG A 54 18.74 19.19 -26.88
C ARG A 54 18.23 19.31 -28.31
N PHE A 55 18.59 20.39 -29.01
CA PHE A 55 18.09 20.69 -30.35
C PHE A 55 19.20 20.50 -31.38
N ARG A 56 18.86 19.91 -32.53
CA ARG A 56 19.80 19.65 -33.63
C ARG A 56 20.16 20.95 -34.37
N THR A 57 19.20 21.86 -34.50
CA THR A 57 19.39 23.12 -35.21
C THR A 57 19.15 24.33 -34.31
N THR A 58 19.82 25.45 -34.64
CA THR A 58 19.59 26.73 -33.94
C THR A 58 18.19 27.24 -34.23
N MET A 59 17.58 26.92 -35.36
CA MET A 59 16.24 27.34 -35.74
C MET A 59 15.18 26.66 -34.86
N GLU A 60 15.25 25.35 -34.65
CA GLU A 60 14.36 24.61 -33.73
C GLU A 60 14.49 25.13 -32.29
N PHE A 61 15.72 25.37 -31.84
CA PHE A 61 15.95 25.96 -30.53
C PHE A 61 15.33 27.34 -30.38
N ARG A 62 15.50 28.24 -31.39
CA ARG A 62 14.90 29.57 -31.34
C ARG A 62 13.37 29.53 -31.33
N SER A 63 12.77 28.62 -32.10
CA SER A 63 11.31 28.42 -32.08
C SER A 63 10.83 28.02 -30.68
N TYR A 64 11.48 27.07 -30.06
CA TYR A 64 11.18 26.65 -28.68
C TYR A 64 11.40 27.78 -27.66
N ALA A 65 12.53 28.48 -27.75
CA ALA A 65 12.83 29.59 -26.84
C ALA A 65 11.83 30.73 -26.98
N ASN A 66 11.36 31.03 -28.17
CA ASN A 66 10.31 32.04 -28.42
C ASN A 66 8.95 31.61 -27.83
N GLN A 67 8.61 30.29 -27.89
CA GLN A 67 7.42 29.78 -27.19
C GLN A 67 7.52 30.00 -25.67
N MET A 68 8.71 29.79 -25.09
CA MET A 68 8.95 30.08 -23.67
C MET A 68 8.79 31.54 -23.36
N VAL A 69 9.32 32.45 -24.21
CA VAL A 69 9.17 33.90 -24.08
C VAL A 69 7.69 34.27 -24.09
N CYS A 70 6.91 33.76 -25.05
CA CYS A 70 5.48 33.98 -25.12
C CYS A 70 4.74 33.53 -23.85
N ALA A 71 5.08 32.32 -23.35
CA ALA A 71 4.48 31.77 -22.15
C ALA A 71 4.81 32.59 -20.87
N ILE A 72 6.06 33.09 -20.76
CA ILE A 72 6.46 34.00 -19.68
C ILE A 72 5.71 35.33 -19.77
N ASN A 73 5.62 35.92 -20.96
CA ASN A 73 4.92 37.17 -21.15
C ASN A 73 3.42 37.07 -20.84
N ALA A 74 2.77 35.98 -21.22
CA ALA A 74 1.38 35.73 -20.86
C ALA A 74 1.18 35.64 -19.34
N LYS A 75 2.12 35.00 -18.62
CA LYS A 75 2.10 34.94 -17.15
C LYS A 75 2.34 36.32 -16.50
N LEU A 76 3.32 37.06 -16.98
CA LEU A 76 3.58 38.45 -16.49
C LEU A 76 2.37 39.36 -16.70
N PHE A 77 1.72 39.23 -17.84
CA PHE A 77 0.50 39.98 -18.16
C PHE A 77 -0.67 39.61 -17.23
N SER A 78 -0.78 38.35 -16.79
CA SER A 78 -1.79 37.90 -15.81
C SER A 78 -1.47 38.26 -14.35
N GLY A 79 -0.42 39.07 -14.11
CA GLY A 79 -0.03 39.51 -12.77
C GLY A 79 0.89 38.55 -12.02
N TRP A 80 1.38 37.51 -12.66
CA TRP A 80 2.35 36.61 -12.06
C TRP A 80 3.74 37.26 -11.93
N THR A 81 4.43 36.96 -10.85
CA THR A 81 5.84 37.33 -10.65
C THR A 81 6.64 36.13 -10.19
N PRO A 82 7.91 35.94 -10.64
CA PRO A 82 8.75 34.83 -10.24
C PRO A 82 9.14 34.84 -8.75
N PHE A 83 8.92 35.95 -8.06
CA PHE A 83 9.24 36.15 -6.66
C PHE A 83 8.12 35.72 -5.71
N MET A 84 6.91 35.46 -6.22
CA MET A 84 5.75 35.04 -5.42
C MET A 84 5.56 33.55 -5.32
N SER A 85 6.23 32.73 -6.12
CA SER A 85 6.05 31.29 -6.04
C SER A 85 7.32 30.49 -6.35
N THR A 86 7.82 29.80 -5.36
CA THR A 86 8.67 28.61 -5.52
C THR A 86 7.90 27.43 -6.14
N THR A 87 6.61 27.55 -6.33
CA THR A 87 5.64 26.54 -6.80
C THR A 87 5.86 26.15 -8.25
N SER A 88 6.19 27.10 -9.13
CA SER A 88 6.25 26.85 -10.57
C SER A 88 7.36 25.90 -11.01
N VAL A 89 8.47 25.87 -10.29
CA VAL A 89 9.62 25.00 -10.66
C VAL A 89 9.32 23.52 -10.41
N ARG A 90 8.60 23.21 -9.33
CA ARG A 90 8.28 21.80 -8.97
C ARG A 90 7.32 21.13 -9.94
N GLN A 91 6.41 21.88 -10.54
CA GLN A 91 5.43 21.35 -11.50
C GLN A 91 6.06 20.90 -12.82
N TYR A 92 7.26 21.38 -13.15
CA TYR A 92 8.02 21.00 -14.34
C TYR A 92 8.92 19.76 -14.09
N GLU A 93 8.93 19.23 -12.89
CA GLU A 93 9.63 17.97 -12.65
C GLU A 93 8.89 16.82 -13.31
N THR A 94 9.67 15.83 -13.79
CA THR A 94 9.10 14.64 -14.41
C THR A 94 8.42 13.74 -13.39
N VAL A 95 7.39 13.01 -13.81
CA VAL A 95 6.70 12.02 -12.97
C VAL A 95 7.69 11.04 -12.34
N LYS A 96 8.74 10.63 -13.07
CA LYS A 96 9.80 9.75 -12.57
C LYS A 96 10.59 10.40 -11.42
N SER A 97 11.06 11.65 -11.60
CA SER A 97 11.80 12.37 -10.55
C SER A 97 10.97 12.53 -9.28
N VAL A 98 9.70 12.87 -9.44
CA VAL A 98 8.77 13.06 -8.30
C VAL A 98 8.45 11.74 -7.62
N ALA A 99 8.29 10.63 -8.36
CA ALA A 99 8.11 9.30 -7.79
C ALA A 99 9.33 8.85 -6.97
N ASP A 100 10.55 9.12 -7.44
CA ASP A 100 11.78 8.81 -6.69
C ASP A 100 11.85 9.59 -5.37
N LYS A 101 11.47 10.88 -5.38
CA LYS A 101 11.37 11.72 -4.18
C LYS A 101 10.31 11.20 -3.21
N TYR A 102 9.13 10.81 -3.72
CA TYR A 102 8.06 10.20 -2.93
C TYR A 102 8.55 8.95 -2.21
N ILE A 103 9.17 8.02 -2.93
CA ILE A 103 9.69 6.79 -2.34
C ILE A 103 10.79 7.08 -1.30
N LYS A 104 11.67 8.05 -1.56
CA LYS A 104 12.70 8.48 -0.61
C LYS A 104 12.10 9.04 0.68
N GLU A 105 11.06 9.87 0.60
CA GLU A 105 10.37 10.42 1.76
C GLU A 105 9.64 9.30 2.53
N LYS A 106 8.86 8.44 1.83
CA LYS A 106 8.17 7.31 2.43
C LYS A 106 9.09 6.28 3.11
N THR A 107 10.33 6.15 2.63
CA THR A 107 11.34 5.30 3.27
C THR A 107 11.77 5.84 4.65
N ARG A 108 11.70 7.16 4.87
CA ARG A 108 12.02 7.80 6.15
C ARG A 108 10.88 7.69 7.19
N GLU A 109 9.66 7.40 6.76
CA GLU A 109 8.46 7.37 7.62
C GLU A 109 8.32 6.07 8.45
N LYS A 110 9.33 5.24 8.61
CA LYS A 110 9.30 3.98 9.38
C LYS A 110 8.14 3.03 8.99
N LEU A 111 7.70 3.08 7.73
CA LEU A 111 6.65 2.22 7.22
C LEU A 111 7.11 0.75 7.13
N SER A 112 6.16 -0.19 7.16
CA SER A 112 6.47 -1.60 6.95
C SER A 112 7.11 -1.83 5.57
N ALA A 113 8.04 -2.79 5.48
CA ALA A 113 8.70 -3.15 4.22
C ALA A 113 7.69 -3.51 3.12
N SER A 114 6.57 -4.16 3.47
CA SER A 114 5.49 -4.51 2.53
C SER A 114 4.74 -3.27 2.02
N THR A 115 4.52 -2.27 2.87
CA THR A 115 3.89 -1.00 2.47
C THR A 115 4.79 -0.23 1.50
N LEU A 116 6.08 -0.11 1.82
CA LEU A 116 7.07 0.52 0.93
C LEU A 116 7.18 -0.20 -0.41
N GLN A 117 7.17 -1.55 -0.40
CA GLN A 117 7.19 -2.33 -1.62
C GLN A 117 5.94 -2.09 -2.49
N ASN A 118 4.77 -1.93 -1.90
CA ASN A 118 3.56 -1.58 -2.63
C ASN A 118 3.68 -0.21 -3.29
N TYR A 119 4.15 0.82 -2.58
CA TYR A 119 4.38 2.14 -3.16
C TYR A 119 5.37 2.09 -4.32
N ARG A 120 6.53 1.42 -4.14
CA ARG A 120 7.52 1.23 -5.20
C ARG A 120 6.92 0.55 -6.42
N SER A 121 6.18 -0.55 -6.21
CA SER A 121 5.57 -1.31 -7.31
C SER A 121 4.61 -0.45 -8.14
N VAL A 122 3.80 0.40 -7.51
CA VAL A 122 2.85 1.25 -8.23
C VAL A 122 3.57 2.41 -8.95
N CYS A 123 4.56 3.06 -8.31
CA CYS A 123 5.37 4.07 -8.98
C CYS A 123 6.09 3.48 -10.21
N THR A 124 6.70 2.30 -10.07
CA THR A 124 7.34 1.60 -11.20
C THR A 124 6.33 1.28 -12.30
N LEU A 125 5.12 0.84 -11.94
CA LEU A 125 4.07 0.53 -12.90
C LEU A 125 3.65 1.77 -13.72
N ILE A 126 3.49 2.92 -13.07
CA ILE A 126 3.19 4.20 -13.74
C ILE A 126 4.34 4.58 -14.70
N ILE A 127 5.60 4.51 -14.23
CA ILE A 127 6.77 4.88 -15.02
C ILE A 127 6.91 3.97 -16.25
N ASN A 128 6.79 2.66 -16.09
CA ASN A 128 6.87 1.70 -17.19
C ASN A 128 5.77 1.93 -18.23
N TRP A 129 4.54 2.25 -17.78
CA TRP A 129 3.45 2.57 -18.68
C TRP A 129 3.72 3.87 -19.46
N LEU A 130 4.19 4.92 -18.81
CA LEU A 130 4.58 6.17 -19.47
C LEU A 130 5.71 5.95 -20.48
N GLU A 131 6.71 5.14 -20.16
CA GLU A 131 7.79 4.78 -21.07
C GLU A 131 7.27 4.02 -22.30
N SER A 132 6.32 3.09 -22.11
CA SER A 132 5.67 2.35 -23.22
C SER A 132 4.88 3.26 -24.16
N LYS A 133 4.33 4.36 -23.63
CA LYS A 133 3.63 5.40 -24.40
C LYS A 133 4.55 6.50 -24.95
N LYS A 134 5.88 6.35 -24.80
CA LYS A 134 6.88 7.36 -25.20
C LYS A 134 6.82 8.67 -24.39
N PHE A 135 6.21 8.66 -23.21
CA PHE A 135 6.08 9.79 -22.31
C PHE A 135 7.11 9.80 -21.17
N LYS A 136 8.31 9.27 -21.41
CA LYS A 136 9.38 9.11 -20.40
C LYS A 136 9.67 10.37 -19.58
N ASN A 137 9.59 11.54 -20.21
CA ASN A 137 9.90 12.83 -19.61
C ASN A 137 8.64 13.66 -19.31
N LEU A 138 7.48 13.02 -19.15
CA LEU A 138 6.25 13.74 -18.83
C LEU A 138 6.41 14.49 -17.50
N GLU A 139 6.15 15.80 -17.53
CA GLU A 139 6.12 16.64 -16.34
C GLU A 139 4.86 16.38 -15.51
N MET A 140 4.97 16.51 -14.18
CA MET A 140 3.85 16.23 -13.25
C MET A 140 2.59 17.03 -13.58
N LYS A 141 2.72 18.31 -13.92
CA LYS A 141 1.58 19.18 -14.30
C LYS A 141 0.82 18.67 -15.53
N ASN A 142 1.48 17.92 -16.39
CA ASN A 142 0.93 17.38 -17.63
C ASN A 142 0.29 15.99 -17.46
N PHE A 143 0.35 15.41 -16.24
CA PHE A 143 -0.33 14.15 -15.96
C PHE A 143 -1.82 14.43 -15.69
N THR A 144 -2.61 14.41 -16.75
CA THR A 144 -4.03 14.77 -16.74
C THR A 144 -4.94 13.64 -16.24
N LYS A 145 -6.21 13.98 -15.95
CA LYS A 145 -7.26 12.97 -15.64
C LYS A 145 -7.44 11.98 -16.80
N THR A 146 -7.31 12.42 -18.03
CA THR A 146 -7.37 11.53 -19.21
C THR A 146 -6.28 10.49 -19.17
N LEU A 147 -5.03 10.87 -18.85
CA LEU A 147 -3.94 9.92 -18.69
C LEU A 147 -4.16 8.97 -17.51
N ALA A 148 -4.73 9.46 -16.42
CA ALA A 148 -5.09 8.60 -15.28
C ALA A 148 -6.13 7.53 -15.64
N ILE A 149 -7.14 7.89 -16.43
CA ILE A 149 -8.15 6.95 -16.95
C ILE A 149 -7.47 5.93 -17.87
N GLN A 150 -6.69 6.37 -18.86
CA GLN A 150 -5.99 5.48 -19.78
C GLN A 150 -5.02 4.53 -19.07
N PHE A 151 -4.31 5.02 -18.05
CA PHE A 151 -3.45 4.18 -17.23
C PHE A 151 -4.24 3.09 -16.48
N MET A 152 -5.35 3.47 -15.84
CA MET A 152 -6.16 2.52 -15.09
C MET A 152 -6.89 1.51 -15.98
N ASP A 153 -7.28 1.92 -17.19
CA ASP A 153 -7.86 1.02 -18.19
C ASP A 153 -6.81 0.03 -18.69
N TRP A 154 -5.60 0.49 -19.00
CA TRP A 154 -4.49 -0.38 -19.35
C TRP A 154 -4.14 -1.35 -18.22
N VAL A 155 -4.10 -0.88 -16.97
CA VAL A 155 -3.83 -1.72 -15.80
C VAL A 155 -4.83 -2.86 -15.70
N PHE A 156 -6.09 -2.63 -16.02
CA PHE A 156 -7.15 -3.63 -15.85
C PHE A 156 -7.30 -4.56 -17.05
N ASN A 157 -7.21 -4.02 -18.26
CA ASN A 157 -7.57 -4.73 -19.49
C ASN A 157 -6.34 -5.32 -20.22
N ASP A 158 -5.21 -4.61 -20.22
CA ASP A 158 -4.07 -4.96 -21.05
C ASP A 158 -2.87 -5.47 -20.26
N HIS A 159 -2.70 -4.96 -19.02
CA HIS A 159 -1.55 -5.35 -18.21
C HIS A 159 -1.69 -6.75 -17.67
N THR A 160 -0.71 -7.60 -17.98
CA THR A 160 -0.57 -8.96 -17.46
C THR A 160 0.57 -9.04 -16.46
N PHE A 161 0.49 -10.00 -15.57
CA PHE A 161 1.58 -10.37 -14.68
C PHE A 161 1.84 -11.86 -14.77
N THR A 162 3.10 -12.24 -14.64
CA THR A 162 3.51 -13.63 -14.69
C THR A 162 3.15 -14.33 -13.38
N ALA A 163 2.30 -15.33 -13.47
CA ALA A 163 1.90 -16.17 -12.34
C ALA A 163 2.32 -17.63 -12.55
N PRO A 164 2.58 -18.41 -11.49
CA PRO A 164 2.77 -19.85 -11.64
C PRO A 164 1.53 -20.49 -12.26
N LYS A 165 1.72 -21.28 -13.32
CA LYS A 165 0.63 -22.05 -13.94
C LYS A 165 0.11 -23.07 -12.94
N GLU A 166 -1.20 -23.20 -12.84
CA GLU A 166 -1.83 -24.15 -11.93
C GLU A 166 -1.41 -25.60 -12.30
N GLY A 167 -1.05 -26.40 -11.29
CA GLY A 167 -0.55 -27.76 -11.51
C GLY A 167 0.88 -27.85 -12.05
N SER A 168 1.59 -26.73 -12.29
CA SER A 168 2.98 -26.79 -12.77
C SER A 168 3.91 -27.43 -11.76
N ALA A 169 4.83 -28.30 -12.24
CA ALA A 169 5.89 -28.86 -11.45
C ALA A 169 6.77 -27.76 -10.84
N LYS A 170 7.33 -28.01 -9.66
CA LYS A 170 8.24 -27.06 -8.98
C LYS A 170 9.66 -27.59 -9.00
N LYS A 171 10.61 -26.78 -9.47
CA LYS A 171 12.05 -27.02 -9.34
C LYS A 171 12.64 -26.02 -8.35
N TYR A 172 13.32 -26.51 -7.30
CA TYR A 172 13.85 -25.68 -6.21
C TYR A 172 12.80 -24.75 -5.58
N GLY A 173 11.54 -25.19 -5.47
CA GLY A 173 10.44 -24.43 -4.89
C GLY A 173 9.82 -23.37 -5.82
N ARG A 174 10.31 -23.22 -7.07
CA ARG A 174 9.74 -22.33 -8.09
C ARG A 174 8.96 -23.11 -9.12
N ALA A 175 7.83 -22.58 -9.57
CA ALA A 175 7.07 -23.17 -10.66
C ALA A 175 7.92 -23.16 -11.96
N ILE A 176 7.89 -24.27 -12.71
CA ILE A 176 8.62 -24.39 -13.99
C ILE A 176 7.84 -23.67 -15.09
N HIS A 177 6.51 -23.76 -15.05
CA HIS A 177 5.64 -23.14 -16.02
C HIS A 177 4.91 -21.96 -15.39
N HIS A 178 4.86 -20.86 -16.13
CA HIS A 178 4.17 -19.64 -15.76
C HIS A 178 3.11 -19.31 -16.82
N GLU A 179 2.09 -18.62 -16.40
CA GLU A 179 1.05 -18.09 -17.26
C GLU A 179 0.89 -16.58 -17.01
N GLU A 180 0.46 -15.87 -18.02
CA GLU A 180 0.09 -14.47 -17.89
C GLU A 180 -1.35 -14.38 -17.41
N LYS A 181 -1.57 -13.54 -16.40
CA LYS A 181 -2.90 -13.28 -15.83
C LYS A 181 -3.17 -11.79 -15.76
N HIS A 182 -4.41 -11.43 -16.04
CA HIS A 182 -4.91 -10.08 -15.74
C HIS A 182 -5.17 -9.92 -14.25
N ILE A 183 -5.18 -8.67 -13.79
CA ILE A 183 -5.48 -8.38 -12.39
C ILE A 183 -6.99 -8.40 -12.13
N GLY A 184 -7.40 -8.88 -10.95
CA GLY A 184 -8.79 -8.79 -10.48
C GLY A 184 -9.12 -7.42 -9.89
N ALA A 185 -10.43 -7.18 -9.65
CA ALA A 185 -10.95 -5.91 -9.13
C ALA A 185 -10.29 -5.47 -7.81
N ASN A 186 -9.97 -6.40 -6.92
CA ASN A 186 -9.32 -6.08 -5.65
C ASN A 186 -7.90 -5.52 -5.84
N ARG A 187 -7.12 -6.06 -6.78
CA ARG A 187 -5.77 -5.55 -7.11
C ARG A 187 -5.86 -4.20 -7.82
N TYR A 188 -6.79 -4.04 -8.77
CA TYR A 188 -7.10 -2.76 -9.39
C TYR A 188 -7.37 -1.68 -8.34
N ASN A 189 -8.28 -1.95 -7.40
CA ASN A 189 -8.63 -1.02 -6.33
C ASN A 189 -7.43 -0.64 -5.45
N ASN A 190 -6.54 -1.59 -5.17
CA ASN A 190 -5.32 -1.32 -4.42
C ASN A 190 -4.37 -0.41 -5.20
N ILE A 191 -4.18 -0.65 -6.51
CA ILE A 191 -3.36 0.21 -7.37
C ILE A 191 -3.95 1.63 -7.41
N LEU A 192 -5.27 1.77 -7.64
CA LEU A 192 -5.93 3.07 -7.66
C LEU A 192 -5.75 3.84 -6.34
N LYS A 193 -5.88 3.17 -5.18
CA LYS A 193 -5.64 3.79 -3.87
C LYS A 193 -4.19 4.27 -3.73
N GLN A 194 -3.21 3.51 -4.22
CA GLN A 194 -1.80 3.89 -4.17
C GLN A 194 -1.51 5.07 -5.13
N CYS A 195 -2.12 5.10 -6.32
CA CYS A 195 -2.02 6.23 -7.23
C CYS A 195 -2.58 7.50 -6.58
N ARG A 196 -3.77 7.40 -5.94
CA ARG A 196 -4.34 8.51 -5.19
C ARG A 196 -3.41 9.02 -4.10
N ALA A 197 -2.79 8.12 -3.33
CA ALA A 197 -1.87 8.48 -2.27
C ALA A 197 -0.64 9.23 -2.82
N PHE A 198 -0.04 8.73 -3.91
CA PHE A 198 1.09 9.38 -4.58
C PHE A 198 0.73 10.77 -5.10
N PHE A 199 -0.38 10.92 -5.82
CA PHE A 199 -0.77 12.22 -6.36
C PHE A 199 -1.33 13.17 -5.29
N SER A 200 -1.93 12.70 -4.21
CA SER A 200 -2.29 13.54 -3.06
C SER A 200 -1.06 14.10 -2.36
N TRP A 201 -0.02 13.26 -2.17
CA TRP A 201 1.26 13.74 -1.66
C TRP A 201 1.91 14.74 -2.63
N SER A 202 1.86 14.47 -3.93
CA SER A 202 2.38 15.38 -4.97
C SER A 202 1.67 16.74 -4.96
N LEU A 203 0.35 16.74 -4.74
CA LEU A 203 -0.47 17.94 -4.57
C LEU A 203 -0.04 18.73 -3.32
N GLN A 204 0.10 18.06 -2.17
CA GLN A 204 0.57 18.70 -0.92
C GLN A 204 1.97 19.32 -1.04
N LYS A 205 2.82 18.72 -1.87
CA LYS A 205 4.18 19.21 -2.15
C LYS A 205 4.25 20.14 -3.36
N GLU A 206 3.11 20.50 -3.91
CA GLU A 206 2.96 21.47 -5.03
C GLU A 206 3.62 21.03 -6.35
N TYR A 207 3.77 19.71 -6.56
CA TYR A 207 4.21 19.15 -7.84
C TYR A 207 3.09 19.12 -8.90
N CYS A 208 1.83 19.16 -8.48
CA CYS A 208 0.65 19.26 -9.35
C CYS A 208 -0.44 20.07 -8.66
N GLU A 209 -1.38 20.59 -9.43
CA GLU A 209 -2.50 21.41 -8.93
C GLU A 209 -3.73 20.57 -8.55
N ILE A 210 -3.85 19.39 -9.13
CA ILE A 210 -4.97 18.47 -8.89
C ILE A 210 -4.46 17.04 -8.76
N ASN A 211 -5.24 16.21 -8.08
CA ASN A 211 -5.00 14.76 -8.08
C ASN A 211 -5.83 14.13 -9.20
N PRO A 212 -5.22 13.68 -10.31
CA PRO A 212 -5.94 13.16 -11.48
C PRO A 212 -6.69 11.85 -11.23
N PHE A 213 -6.41 11.15 -10.12
CA PHE A 213 -7.06 9.90 -9.73
C PHE A 213 -8.20 10.09 -8.70
N ALA A 214 -8.43 11.32 -8.20
CA ALA A 214 -9.35 11.57 -7.08
C ALA A 214 -10.75 10.99 -7.33
N ASP A 215 -11.34 11.28 -8.50
CA ASP A 215 -12.74 10.95 -8.83
C ASP A 215 -12.90 9.57 -9.48
N LEU A 216 -11.81 8.83 -9.76
CA LEU A 216 -11.93 7.53 -10.43
C LEU A 216 -12.61 6.53 -9.49
N LYS A 217 -13.65 5.84 -9.98
CA LYS A 217 -14.44 4.91 -9.16
C LYS A 217 -13.70 3.60 -8.92
N LEU A 218 -13.87 3.07 -7.70
CA LEU A 218 -13.44 1.72 -7.38
C LEU A 218 -14.35 0.70 -8.08
N LYS A 219 -13.78 -0.41 -8.49
CA LYS A 219 -14.54 -1.56 -8.99
C LYS A 219 -15.22 -2.31 -7.83
N LYS A 220 -16.33 -2.99 -8.09
CA LYS A 220 -16.99 -3.85 -7.10
C LYS A 220 -15.96 -4.90 -6.61
N LYS A 221 -15.84 -5.01 -5.30
CA LYS A 221 -14.92 -5.98 -4.70
C LYS A 221 -15.36 -7.40 -5.03
N GLU A 222 -14.39 -8.24 -5.40
CA GLU A 222 -14.59 -9.67 -5.47
C GLU A 222 -14.70 -10.24 -4.05
N GLU A 223 -15.57 -11.21 -3.86
CA GLU A 223 -15.69 -11.91 -2.60
C GLU A 223 -14.39 -12.64 -2.24
N LYS A 224 -14.14 -12.79 -0.94
CA LYS A 224 -13.00 -13.55 -0.48
C LYS A 224 -13.18 -15.02 -0.88
N ARG A 225 -12.19 -15.55 -1.59
CA ARG A 225 -12.17 -16.98 -1.99
C ARG A 225 -11.80 -17.94 -0.85
N ARG A 226 -11.60 -17.45 0.37
CA ARG A 226 -11.29 -18.31 1.52
C ARG A 226 -12.59 -18.88 2.10
N THR A 227 -12.59 -20.21 2.29
CA THR A 227 -13.63 -20.93 3.00
C THR A 227 -13.17 -21.32 4.40
N LEU A 228 -14.10 -21.50 5.32
CA LEU A 228 -13.82 -22.02 6.65
C LEU A 228 -13.47 -23.52 6.54
N ALA A 229 -12.55 -23.98 7.38
CA ALA A 229 -12.31 -25.40 7.57
C ALA A 229 -13.46 -26.01 8.36
N SER A 230 -14.12 -27.02 7.81
CA SER A 230 -15.13 -27.80 8.52
C SER A 230 -14.55 -28.55 9.72
N ALA A 231 -15.38 -29.14 10.57
CA ALA A 231 -14.90 -30.00 11.65
C ALA A 231 -14.08 -31.18 11.11
N GLU A 232 -14.55 -31.79 10.01
CA GLU A 232 -13.83 -32.88 9.34
C GLU A 232 -12.50 -32.42 8.75
N ASP A 233 -12.44 -31.26 8.11
CA ASP A 233 -11.18 -30.70 7.62
C ASP A 233 -10.19 -30.46 8.76
N ARG A 234 -10.65 -29.91 9.89
CA ARG A 234 -9.78 -29.70 11.07
C ARG A 234 -9.24 -31.00 11.63
N MET A 235 -10.04 -32.07 11.65
CA MET A 235 -9.56 -33.40 12.04
C MET A 235 -8.46 -33.91 11.10
N LYS A 236 -8.66 -33.84 9.78
CA LYS A 236 -7.66 -34.22 8.78
C LYS A 236 -6.37 -33.41 8.92
N ILE A 237 -6.49 -32.11 9.19
CA ILE A 237 -5.34 -31.21 9.43
C ILE A 237 -4.57 -31.67 10.68
N ARG A 238 -5.28 -31.92 11.78
CA ARG A 238 -4.69 -32.37 13.05
C ARG A 238 -3.98 -33.72 12.88
N GLU A 239 -4.62 -34.71 12.30
CA GLU A 239 -4.06 -36.04 12.05
C GLU A 239 -2.78 -35.98 11.19
N TYR A 240 -2.82 -35.19 10.13
CA TYR A 240 -1.65 -35.02 9.27
C TYR A 240 -0.47 -34.40 10.02
N PHE A 241 -0.67 -33.30 10.74
CA PHE A 241 0.42 -32.63 11.42
C PHE A 241 0.92 -33.40 12.62
N MET A 242 0.05 -34.02 13.41
CA MET A 242 0.47 -34.88 14.51
C MET A 242 1.38 -36.02 14.03
N LYS A 243 1.11 -36.58 12.84
CA LYS A 243 1.93 -37.67 12.25
C LYS A 243 3.21 -37.16 11.56
N LYS A 244 3.19 -35.99 10.93
CA LYS A 244 4.27 -35.53 10.02
C LYS A 244 5.09 -34.36 10.56
N ASN A 245 4.50 -33.47 11.32
CA ASN A 245 5.15 -32.28 11.88
C ASN A 245 4.40 -31.78 13.11
N PRO A 246 4.47 -32.46 14.25
CA PRO A 246 3.73 -32.10 15.48
C PRO A 246 3.98 -30.63 15.91
N GLN A 247 5.19 -30.12 15.72
CA GLN A 247 5.53 -28.72 16.07
C GLN A 247 4.74 -27.69 15.28
N TYR A 248 4.31 -28.02 14.06
CA TYR A 248 3.46 -27.13 13.29
C TYR A 248 2.05 -26.99 13.88
N MET A 249 1.60 -27.96 14.68
CA MET A 249 0.31 -27.84 15.39
C MET A 249 0.26 -26.62 16.30
N ILE A 250 1.38 -26.25 16.94
CA ILE A 250 1.47 -25.02 17.75
C ILE A 250 1.10 -23.81 16.93
N VAL A 251 1.56 -23.73 15.67
CA VAL A 251 1.19 -22.62 14.77
C VAL A 251 -0.32 -22.65 14.47
N CYS A 252 -0.89 -23.84 14.24
CA CYS A 252 -2.33 -23.98 13.99
C CYS A 252 -3.15 -23.53 15.21
N GLU A 253 -2.75 -23.94 16.40
CA GLU A 253 -3.42 -23.61 17.66
C GLU A 253 -3.29 -22.10 17.99
N LEU A 254 -2.12 -21.49 17.79
CA LEU A 254 -1.93 -20.06 17.95
C LEU A 254 -2.82 -19.25 16.98
N VAL A 255 -3.04 -19.76 15.77
CA VAL A 255 -3.91 -19.10 14.78
C VAL A 255 -5.38 -19.31 15.12
N TYR A 256 -5.79 -20.51 15.52
CA TYR A 256 -7.18 -20.88 15.77
C TYR A 256 -7.69 -20.39 17.13
N ASN A 257 -7.01 -20.78 18.21
CA ASN A 257 -7.45 -20.53 19.59
C ASN A 257 -6.98 -19.17 20.12
N ALA A 258 -5.71 -18.80 19.92
CA ALA A 258 -5.19 -17.50 20.37
C ALA A 258 -5.45 -16.37 19.38
N LEU A 259 -6.04 -16.66 18.21
CA LEU A 259 -6.37 -15.67 17.18
C LEU A 259 -5.18 -14.79 16.75
N ILE A 260 -3.95 -15.31 16.82
CA ILE A 260 -2.75 -14.57 16.43
C ILE A 260 -2.54 -14.67 14.92
N ARG A 261 -2.19 -13.57 14.27
CA ARG A 261 -1.93 -13.59 12.83
C ARG A 261 -0.61 -14.31 12.52
N PRO A 262 -0.50 -15.13 11.45
CA PRO A 262 0.75 -15.84 11.13
C PRO A 262 2.00 -14.96 11.05
N VAL A 263 1.86 -13.70 10.61
CA VAL A 263 2.98 -12.76 10.58
C VAL A 263 3.39 -12.28 11.98
N GLU A 264 2.47 -12.23 12.93
CA GLU A 264 2.74 -11.90 14.34
C GLU A 264 3.44 -13.07 15.03
N ILE A 265 2.97 -14.30 14.80
CA ILE A 265 3.58 -15.53 15.35
C ILE A 265 5.08 -15.60 15.03
N SER A 266 5.50 -15.24 13.82
CA SER A 266 6.91 -15.26 13.44
C SER A 266 7.81 -14.29 14.19
N ARG A 267 7.24 -13.43 15.04
CA ARG A 267 7.94 -12.37 15.79
C ARG A 267 7.87 -12.57 17.31
N ILE A 268 7.06 -13.51 17.77
CA ILE A 268 6.90 -13.79 19.21
C ILE A 268 8.18 -14.42 19.74
N LYS A 269 8.62 -13.95 20.92
CA LYS A 269 9.73 -14.52 21.67
C LYS A 269 9.25 -15.39 22.80
N VAL A 270 10.07 -16.34 23.24
CA VAL A 270 9.77 -17.25 24.34
C VAL A 270 9.40 -16.49 25.61
N GLY A 271 10.17 -15.45 25.96
CA GLY A 271 9.91 -14.63 27.17
C GLY A 271 8.61 -13.82 27.14
N GLN A 272 7.86 -13.81 26.02
CA GLN A 272 6.56 -13.16 25.93
C GLN A 272 5.39 -14.11 26.23
N VAL A 273 5.68 -15.40 26.44
CA VAL A 273 4.67 -16.41 26.79
C VAL A 273 4.56 -16.48 28.31
N ASP A 274 3.47 -15.96 28.82
CA ASP A 274 3.13 -16.01 30.27
C ASP A 274 2.07 -17.09 30.50
N LEU A 275 2.54 -18.29 30.82
CA LEU A 275 1.68 -19.44 31.06
C LEU A 275 0.88 -19.28 32.40
N ALA A 276 1.43 -18.57 33.38
CA ALA A 276 0.77 -18.37 34.66
C ALA A 276 -0.46 -17.46 34.51
N ASN A 277 -0.32 -16.38 33.75
CA ASN A 277 -1.42 -15.45 33.46
C ASN A 277 -2.24 -15.83 32.20
N LYS A 278 -1.89 -16.94 31.55
CA LYS A 278 -2.58 -17.48 30.37
C LYS A 278 -2.61 -16.51 29.17
N VAL A 279 -1.51 -15.80 28.92
CA VAL A 279 -1.43 -14.80 27.85
C VAL A 279 -0.10 -14.86 27.09
N ILE A 280 -0.11 -14.37 25.87
CA ILE A 280 1.09 -13.99 25.10
C ILE A 280 1.08 -12.48 24.96
N HIS A 281 2.14 -11.83 25.42
CA HIS A 281 2.34 -10.39 25.28
C HIS A 281 2.88 -10.07 23.90
N LEU A 282 2.17 -9.27 23.11
CA LEU A 282 2.57 -8.83 21.78
C LEU A 282 2.90 -7.35 21.81
N ASP A 283 4.16 -7.00 21.54
CA ASP A 283 4.61 -5.62 21.46
C ASP A 283 4.06 -4.90 20.23
N ALA A 284 3.94 -3.57 20.31
CA ALA A 284 3.44 -2.74 19.21
C ALA A 284 4.16 -2.97 17.86
N GLY A 285 5.49 -3.17 17.90
CA GLY A 285 6.29 -3.45 16.69
C GLY A 285 6.07 -4.84 16.07
N GLN A 286 5.45 -5.76 16.80
CA GLN A 286 5.16 -7.12 16.36
C GLN A 286 3.78 -7.25 15.73
N THR A 287 2.83 -6.41 16.15
CA THR A 287 1.45 -6.46 15.68
C THR A 287 1.29 -5.77 14.33
N LYS A 288 0.31 -6.19 13.56
CA LYS A 288 0.00 -5.58 12.26
C LYS A 288 -0.51 -4.14 12.42
N ASN A 289 -1.19 -3.86 13.52
CA ASN A 289 -1.88 -2.59 13.75
C ASN A 289 -1.01 -1.58 14.52
N GLY A 290 0.18 -1.97 14.98
CA GLY A 290 1.12 -1.09 15.69
C GLY A 290 0.77 -0.79 17.14
N TYR A 291 -0.13 -1.57 17.77
CA TYR A 291 -0.48 -1.46 19.20
C TYR A 291 -0.10 -2.73 19.93
N ALA A 292 0.47 -2.58 21.12
CA ALA A 292 0.72 -3.70 22.02
C ALA A 292 -0.60 -4.31 22.48
N ARG A 293 -0.63 -5.64 22.64
CA ARG A 293 -1.80 -6.37 23.13
C ARG A 293 -1.44 -7.69 23.77
N ASP A 294 -2.32 -8.20 24.59
CA ASP A 294 -2.27 -9.55 25.13
C ASP A 294 -3.20 -10.45 24.31
N SER A 295 -2.70 -11.66 23.98
CA SER A 295 -3.51 -12.69 23.36
C SER A 295 -3.75 -13.79 24.38
N VAL A 296 -5.03 -14.06 24.70
CA VAL A 296 -5.43 -15.05 25.71
C VAL A 296 -5.21 -16.45 25.17
N LEU A 297 -4.70 -17.34 26.03
CA LEU A 297 -4.45 -18.74 25.73
C LEU A 297 -5.56 -19.61 26.33
N SER A 298 -6.03 -20.61 25.56
CA SER A 298 -6.89 -21.67 26.05
C SER A 298 -6.09 -22.65 26.91
N ASP A 299 -6.75 -23.39 27.79
CA ASP A 299 -6.08 -24.38 28.65
C ASP A 299 -5.37 -25.47 27.82
N GLU A 300 -5.95 -25.89 26.70
CA GLU A 300 -5.32 -26.83 25.78
C GLU A 300 -4.02 -26.25 25.18
N LEU A 301 -4.04 -25.00 24.74
CA LEU A 301 -2.86 -24.35 24.17
C LEU A 301 -1.77 -24.11 25.23
N ILE A 302 -2.16 -23.81 26.48
CA ILE A 302 -1.22 -23.72 27.61
C ILE A 302 -0.48 -25.03 27.82
N GLN A 303 -1.20 -26.15 27.84
CA GLN A 303 -0.59 -27.47 28.00
C GLN A 303 0.41 -27.75 26.87
N ILE A 304 0.02 -27.52 25.62
CA ILE A 304 0.90 -27.74 24.47
C ILE A 304 2.16 -26.84 24.54
N LEU A 305 2.00 -25.57 24.92
CA LEU A 305 3.13 -24.66 25.07
C LEU A 305 4.03 -25.05 26.27
N ALA A 306 3.45 -25.46 27.35
CA ALA A 306 4.22 -25.95 28.53
C ALA A 306 5.09 -27.14 28.19
N GLU A 307 4.57 -28.09 27.43
CA GLU A 307 5.32 -29.28 26.95
C GLU A 307 6.44 -28.87 25.97
N ASP A 308 6.16 -27.97 25.00
CA ASP A 308 7.14 -27.51 24.01
C ASP A 308 8.26 -26.67 24.63
N LEU A 309 7.95 -25.89 25.67
CA LEU A 309 8.90 -25.04 26.39
C LEU A 309 9.59 -25.75 27.58
N ALA A 310 9.17 -26.96 27.97
CA ALA A 310 9.73 -27.70 29.08
C ALA A 310 11.26 -27.89 29.03
N PRO A 311 11.92 -28.00 27.85
CA PRO A 311 13.38 -28.09 27.81
C PRO A 311 14.12 -26.83 28.31
N GLY A 312 13.42 -25.73 28.47
CA GLY A 312 13.99 -24.42 28.85
C GLY A 312 14.73 -23.74 27.70
N TYR A 313 14.16 -22.68 27.21
CA TYR A 313 14.76 -21.87 26.12
C TYR A 313 15.04 -20.44 26.62
N PRO A 314 16.10 -19.77 26.13
CA PRO A 314 16.34 -18.37 26.44
C PRO A 314 15.15 -17.48 26.04
N ASN A 315 14.84 -16.47 26.84
CA ASN A 315 13.71 -15.57 26.65
C ASN A 315 13.77 -14.77 25.34
N ASP A 316 14.97 -14.55 24.79
CA ASP A 316 15.20 -13.84 23.54
C ASP A 316 15.05 -14.70 22.27
N PHE A 317 14.90 -16.03 22.43
CA PHE A 317 14.62 -16.92 21.31
C PHE A 317 13.22 -16.66 20.76
N PHE A 318 13.07 -16.83 19.44
CA PHE A 318 11.75 -16.83 18.82
C PHE A 318 10.99 -18.11 19.21
N LEU A 319 9.71 -17.94 19.56
CA LEU A 319 8.83 -19.05 19.94
C LEU A 319 8.74 -20.09 18.79
N ILE A 320 8.63 -19.57 17.56
CA ILE A 320 8.61 -20.42 16.36
C ILE A 320 9.81 -20.05 15.49
N GLY A 321 10.87 -20.81 15.62
CA GLY A 321 12.10 -20.74 14.83
C GLY A 321 12.18 -21.81 13.74
N PRO A 322 13.40 -22.15 13.26
CA PRO A 322 13.62 -23.19 12.29
C PRO A 322 13.05 -24.55 12.75
N LYS A 323 12.48 -25.33 11.82
CA LYS A 323 11.78 -26.59 12.09
C LYS A 323 10.56 -26.45 13.03
N PHE A 324 10.02 -25.25 13.15
CA PHE A 324 8.87 -24.89 14.01
C PHE A 324 9.10 -25.10 15.52
N ARG A 325 10.34 -25.03 15.97
CA ARG A 325 10.74 -25.10 17.38
C ARG A 325 11.33 -23.77 17.84
N PRO A 326 11.37 -23.49 19.15
CA PRO A 326 12.03 -22.29 19.65
C PRO A 326 13.48 -22.19 19.17
N GLY A 327 13.91 -20.98 18.76
CA GLY A 327 15.26 -20.80 18.21
C GLY A 327 15.70 -19.35 18.10
N LYS A 328 17.02 -19.15 17.87
CA LYS A 328 17.63 -17.81 17.73
C LYS A 328 17.14 -17.02 16.54
N GLU A 329 16.71 -17.71 15.49
CA GLU A 329 16.29 -17.09 14.23
C GLU A 329 14.78 -17.19 14.05
N ALA A 330 14.18 -16.12 13.54
CA ALA A 330 12.78 -16.11 13.17
C ALA A 330 12.53 -16.96 11.92
N ILE A 331 11.45 -17.75 11.94
CA ILE A 331 11.02 -18.44 10.73
C ILE A 331 10.28 -17.47 9.78
N SER A 332 10.55 -17.62 8.49
CA SER A 332 9.80 -16.85 7.48
C SER A 332 8.35 -17.34 7.39
N THR A 333 7.39 -16.41 7.30
CA THR A 333 5.96 -16.71 7.07
C THR A 333 5.71 -17.53 5.80
N ARG A 334 6.63 -17.48 4.82
CA ARG A 334 6.59 -18.36 3.63
C ARG A 334 6.73 -19.84 4.01
N MET A 335 7.43 -20.16 5.09
CA MET A 335 7.57 -21.54 5.55
C MET A 335 6.25 -22.07 6.12
N TYR A 336 5.45 -21.22 6.79
CA TYR A 336 4.10 -21.59 7.21
C TYR A 336 3.23 -21.98 6.01
N ALA A 337 3.21 -21.14 4.98
CA ALA A 337 2.46 -21.41 3.76
C ALA A 337 2.94 -22.68 3.05
N LYS A 338 4.27 -22.90 2.99
CA LYS A 338 4.85 -24.09 2.36
C LYS A 338 4.45 -25.39 3.08
N GLU A 339 4.46 -25.39 4.41
CA GLU A 339 4.07 -26.55 5.19
C GLU A 339 2.56 -26.81 5.10
N TRP A 340 1.76 -25.74 5.11
CA TRP A 340 0.32 -25.81 4.86
C TRP A 340 -0.01 -26.39 3.48
N ASP A 341 0.73 -25.96 2.43
CA ASP A 341 0.56 -26.49 1.07
C ASP A 341 0.89 -27.98 0.97
N LYS A 342 1.92 -28.46 1.70
CA LYS A 342 2.23 -29.87 1.75
C LYS A 342 1.08 -30.67 2.36
N MET A 343 0.52 -30.20 3.47
CA MET A 343 -0.61 -30.81 4.12
C MET A 343 -1.81 -30.89 3.18
N ARG A 344 -2.22 -29.77 2.54
CA ARG A 344 -3.34 -29.75 1.60
C ARG A 344 -3.16 -30.74 0.44
N ASN A 345 -1.96 -30.79 -0.13
CA ASN A 345 -1.66 -31.72 -1.23
C ASN A 345 -1.71 -33.20 -0.79
N ALA A 346 -1.38 -33.48 0.45
CA ALA A 346 -1.39 -34.85 0.99
C ALA A 346 -2.78 -35.31 1.43
N THR A 347 -3.64 -34.40 1.88
CA THR A 347 -4.97 -34.69 2.46
C THR A 347 -6.11 -34.43 1.49
N GLY A 348 -5.87 -33.79 0.35
CA GLY A 348 -6.91 -33.38 -0.61
C GLY A 348 -7.81 -32.25 -0.13
N ILE A 349 -7.46 -31.55 0.96
CA ILE A 349 -8.21 -30.40 1.46
C ILE A 349 -8.23 -29.28 0.41
N ASP A 350 -9.41 -28.67 0.25
CA ASP A 350 -9.65 -27.63 -0.75
C ASP A 350 -8.66 -26.45 -0.67
N LYS A 351 -8.22 -25.95 -1.81
CA LYS A 351 -7.22 -24.86 -1.92
C LYS A 351 -7.69 -23.53 -1.34
N THR A 352 -9.00 -23.33 -1.21
CA THR A 352 -9.58 -22.14 -0.60
C THR A 352 -9.44 -22.14 0.93
N ILE A 353 -9.20 -23.34 1.54
CA ILE A 353 -8.88 -23.47 2.96
C ILE A 353 -7.39 -23.17 3.16
N GLN A 354 -7.10 -21.98 3.64
CA GLN A 354 -5.76 -21.47 3.90
C GLN A 354 -5.46 -21.51 5.40
N LEU A 355 -4.19 -21.43 5.80
CA LEU A 355 -3.83 -21.31 7.22
C LEU A 355 -4.64 -20.22 7.94
N TYR A 356 -4.86 -19.09 7.29
CA TYR A 356 -5.66 -18.00 7.84
C TYR A 356 -7.15 -18.35 7.99
N SER A 357 -7.63 -19.40 7.31
CA SER A 357 -9.01 -19.90 7.50
C SER A 357 -9.22 -20.48 8.91
N LEU A 358 -8.15 -20.94 9.57
CA LEU A 358 -8.22 -21.34 10.98
C LEU A 358 -8.59 -20.19 11.88
N ARG A 359 -8.00 -19.00 11.67
CA ARG A 359 -8.36 -17.81 12.44
C ARG A 359 -9.81 -17.39 12.19
N ASP A 360 -10.23 -17.41 10.90
CA ASP A 360 -11.62 -17.15 10.55
C ASP A 360 -12.57 -18.16 11.24
N GLY A 361 -12.19 -19.44 11.34
CA GLY A 361 -12.89 -20.49 12.06
C GLY A 361 -12.94 -20.29 13.58
N GLY A 362 -11.83 -19.91 14.18
CA GLY A 362 -11.75 -19.59 15.61
C GLY A 362 -12.67 -18.43 15.98
N LEU A 363 -12.66 -17.37 15.19
CA LEU A 363 -13.56 -16.22 15.36
C LEU A 363 -15.04 -16.62 15.26
N THR A 364 -15.38 -17.42 14.25
CA THR A 364 -16.75 -17.95 14.08
C THR A 364 -17.14 -18.80 15.28
N GLY A 365 -16.27 -19.69 15.76
CA GLY A 365 -16.52 -20.51 16.91
C GLY A 365 -16.78 -19.72 18.21
N LEU A 366 -16.12 -18.59 18.41
CA LEU A 366 -16.40 -17.72 19.55
C LEU A 366 -17.84 -17.14 19.49
N PHE A 367 -18.31 -16.77 18.31
CA PHE A 367 -19.70 -16.35 18.11
C PHE A 367 -20.69 -17.49 18.32
N ASP A 368 -20.41 -18.66 17.78
CA ASP A 368 -21.25 -19.84 17.92
C ASP A 368 -21.39 -20.27 19.40
N ASN A 369 -20.36 -19.97 20.21
CA ASN A 369 -20.36 -20.18 21.67
C ASN A 369 -20.99 -19.00 22.45
N GLY A 370 -21.61 -18.03 21.77
CA GLY A 370 -22.40 -16.97 22.41
C GLY A 370 -21.63 -15.73 22.86
N LEU A 371 -20.34 -15.58 22.48
CA LEU A 371 -19.60 -14.37 22.81
C LEU A 371 -20.12 -13.17 21.99
N ASP A 372 -20.25 -12.02 22.64
CA ASP A 372 -20.68 -10.80 21.96
C ASP A 372 -19.62 -10.25 20.99
N ALA A 373 -20.09 -9.46 20.02
CA ALA A 373 -19.24 -8.93 18.95
C ALA A 373 -18.09 -8.03 19.45
N LYS A 374 -18.27 -7.33 20.57
CA LYS A 374 -17.25 -6.44 21.15
C LYS A 374 -16.13 -7.24 21.80
N THR A 375 -16.49 -8.30 22.51
CA THR A 375 -15.52 -9.25 23.10
C THR A 375 -14.71 -9.97 22.01
N VAL A 376 -15.37 -10.46 20.96
CA VAL A 376 -14.68 -11.09 19.82
C VAL A 376 -13.80 -10.09 19.08
N MET A 377 -14.26 -8.85 18.89
CA MET A 377 -13.47 -7.77 18.29
C MET A 377 -12.17 -7.53 19.06
N LYS A 378 -12.26 -7.47 20.41
CA LYS A 378 -11.10 -7.29 21.30
C LYS A 378 -10.14 -8.47 21.20
N ALA A 379 -10.65 -9.70 21.29
CA ALA A 379 -9.84 -10.93 21.19
C ALA A 379 -9.12 -11.02 19.85
N ALA A 380 -9.77 -10.59 18.75
CA ALA A 380 -9.21 -10.59 17.41
C ALA A 380 -8.30 -9.41 17.08
N ASP A 381 -8.19 -8.41 17.95
CA ASP A 381 -7.50 -7.14 17.63
C ASP A 381 -8.00 -6.52 16.33
N HIS A 382 -9.32 -6.39 16.22
CA HIS A 382 -9.97 -5.66 15.13
C HIS A 382 -10.29 -4.23 15.57
N HIS A 383 -9.84 -3.23 14.78
CA HIS A 383 -10.14 -1.82 15.07
C HIS A 383 -11.51 -1.37 14.55
N ASP A 384 -12.12 -2.16 13.66
CA ASP A 384 -13.41 -1.86 13.05
C ASP A 384 -14.37 -3.02 13.30
N LEU A 385 -15.50 -2.70 13.94
CA LEU A 385 -16.56 -3.67 14.23
C LEU A 385 -17.09 -4.31 12.91
N ASN A 386 -17.08 -3.57 11.79
CA ASN A 386 -17.49 -4.10 10.50
C ASN A 386 -16.65 -5.29 10.04
N ILE A 387 -15.40 -5.40 10.48
CA ILE A 387 -14.55 -6.57 10.18
C ILE A 387 -15.06 -7.77 10.97
N THR A 388 -15.47 -7.57 12.21
CA THR A 388 -15.94 -8.62 13.12
C THR A 388 -17.36 -9.08 12.74
N THR A 389 -18.26 -8.17 12.41
CA THR A 389 -19.65 -8.49 12.02
C THR A 389 -19.77 -9.28 10.72
N GLN A 390 -18.73 -9.32 9.88
CA GLN A 390 -18.71 -10.21 8.71
C GLN A 390 -18.79 -11.70 9.10
N TYR A 391 -18.33 -12.06 10.29
CA TYR A 391 -18.40 -13.41 10.83
C TYR A 391 -19.79 -13.71 11.42
N VAL A 392 -20.45 -12.73 12.02
CA VAL A 392 -21.82 -12.84 12.55
C VAL A 392 -22.84 -13.07 11.45
N ARG A 393 -22.74 -12.32 10.35
CA ARG A 393 -23.74 -12.37 9.26
C ARG A 393 -23.87 -13.74 8.58
N LYS A 394 -22.87 -14.59 8.66
CA LYS A 394 -22.92 -15.96 8.07
C LYS A 394 -23.69 -16.97 8.92
N HIS A 395 -23.89 -16.69 10.21
CA HIS A 395 -24.55 -17.60 11.16
C HIS A 395 -25.86 -17.07 11.73
N ALA A 396 -26.18 -15.79 11.48
CA ALA A 396 -27.37 -15.15 12.02
C ALA A 396 -28.70 -15.84 11.65
N ASP A 397 -28.72 -16.58 10.53
CA ASP A 397 -29.99 -17.11 10.03
C ASP A 397 -30.57 -18.24 10.89
N LYS A 398 -29.75 -19.13 11.43
CA LYS A 398 -30.24 -20.23 12.31
C LYS A 398 -30.59 -19.70 13.70
N ASP A 399 -29.71 -18.91 14.30
CA ASP A 399 -29.87 -18.31 15.61
C ASP A 399 -30.99 -17.26 15.64
N LEU A 400 -31.17 -16.52 14.53
CA LEU A 400 -32.25 -15.56 14.36
C LEU A 400 -33.64 -16.26 14.32
N VAL A 401 -33.77 -17.36 13.60
CA VAL A 401 -35.03 -18.14 13.55
C VAL A 401 -35.38 -18.67 14.93
N GLU A 402 -34.39 -19.21 15.66
CA GLU A 402 -34.63 -19.76 17.01
C GLU A 402 -34.97 -18.64 18.02
N LYS A 403 -34.28 -17.51 17.98
CA LYS A 403 -34.57 -16.33 18.81
C LYS A 403 -35.93 -15.70 18.45
N LEU A 404 -36.26 -15.57 17.17
CA LEU A 404 -37.55 -15.07 16.74
C LEU A 404 -38.71 -16.01 17.20
N ASN A 405 -38.56 -17.33 17.07
CA ASN A 405 -39.54 -18.27 17.55
C ASN A 405 -39.72 -18.25 19.06
N LYS A 406 -38.64 -17.96 19.82
CA LYS A 406 -38.67 -17.87 21.28
C LYS A 406 -39.24 -16.56 21.82
N HIS A 407 -39.12 -15.46 21.10
CA HIS A 407 -39.47 -14.11 21.52
C HIS A 407 -40.59 -13.47 20.68
N ALA A 408 -41.02 -14.11 19.59
CA ALA A 408 -42.16 -13.60 18.82
C ALA A 408 -43.45 -13.65 19.66
N ALA A 409 -44.06 -12.49 19.86
CA ALA A 409 -45.38 -12.43 20.47
C ALA A 409 -46.38 -13.18 19.56
N LYS A 410 -47.27 -13.99 20.17
CA LYS A 410 -48.39 -14.54 19.43
C LYS A 410 -49.35 -13.40 19.12
N PHE A 411 -49.71 -13.27 17.85
CA PHE A 411 -50.70 -12.29 17.38
C PHE A 411 -52.10 -12.73 17.77
#